data_433ec2bcde200fea25b0b4a875aff516
#
_entry.id   433ec2bcde200fea25b0b4a875aff516
#
_cell.length_a   1.000
_cell.length_b   1.000
_cell.length_c   1.000
_cell.angle_alpha   90.00
_cell.angle_beta   90.00
_cell.angle_gamma   90.00
#
_symmetry.space_group_name_H-M   'P 1'
#
loop_
_entity.id
_entity.type
_entity.pdbx_description
1 polymer ?
#
loop_
_entity_poly.entity_id
_entity_poly.type
_entity_poly.pdbx_seq_one_letter_code
_entity_poly.pdbx_strand_id
1 'polypeptide(L)'
;MAVTVSTSDWTAANVRKTLSFNAALVSKLRIFKVKVTAGGSDAYATNGVSADLKEGRISTLVSVIPEFTDSLYKVEYDKANEKIKLYSVGGSAGDVFAEVANTTAIANKVFEFLVIGY
;
A
#
# COMPACT_ATOMS: atom_id res chain seq x y z
N MET A 1 -10.16 -10.97 7.37
CA MET A 1 -10.06 -10.68 5.93
C MET A 1 -8.95 -11.51 5.32
N ALA A 2 -9.21 -12.14 4.20
CA ALA A 2 -8.20 -12.93 3.48
C ALA A 2 -7.54 -12.05 2.40
N VAL A 3 -6.32 -11.59 2.67
CA VAL A 3 -5.56 -10.74 1.76
C VAL A 3 -4.30 -11.47 1.33
N THR A 4 -4.05 -11.50 0.03
CA THR A 4 -2.83 -12.08 -0.52
C THR A 4 -1.84 -10.97 -0.87
N VAL A 5 -0.59 -11.13 -0.44
CA VAL A 5 0.48 -10.16 -0.66
C VAL A 5 1.62 -10.83 -1.40
N SER A 6 2.14 -10.16 -2.43
CA SER A 6 3.32 -10.62 -3.16
C SER A 6 4.28 -9.45 -3.42
N THR A 7 5.58 -9.75 -3.55
CA THR A 7 6.62 -8.73 -3.66
C THR A 7 7.59 -8.99 -4.79
N SER A 8 8.24 -7.90 -5.25
CA SER A 8 9.45 -7.99 -6.06
C SER A 8 10.46 -6.95 -5.54
N ASP A 9 11.71 -7.38 -5.30
CA ASP A 9 12.70 -6.59 -4.59
C ASP A 9 13.52 -5.65 -5.46
N TRP A 10 13.77 -4.46 -4.89
CA TRP A 10 14.79 -3.54 -5.36
C TRP A 10 15.76 -3.32 -4.20
N THR A 11 16.98 -3.78 -4.34
CA THR A 11 17.97 -3.72 -3.26
C THR A 11 18.58 -2.34 -3.09
N ALA A 12 19.14 -2.07 -1.91
CA ALA A 12 19.84 -0.82 -1.64
C ALA A 12 21.02 -0.57 -2.60
N ALA A 13 21.68 -1.62 -3.06
CA ALA A 13 22.76 -1.49 -4.04
C ALA A 13 22.29 -0.92 -5.37
N ASN A 14 21.09 -1.29 -5.82
CA ASN A 14 20.51 -0.74 -7.05
C ASN A 14 20.09 0.71 -6.87
N VAL A 15 19.58 1.08 -5.72
CA VAL A 15 19.16 2.45 -5.39
C VAL A 15 20.37 3.39 -5.44
N ARG A 16 21.51 2.97 -4.89
CA ARG A 16 22.73 3.80 -4.87
C ARG A 16 23.25 4.20 -6.24
N LYS A 17 22.94 3.45 -7.29
CA LYS A 17 23.35 3.77 -8.65
C LYS A 17 22.60 4.96 -9.23
N THR A 18 21.41 5.25 -8.73
CA THR A 18 20.50 6.24 -9.32
C THR A 18 20.18 7.40 -8.39
N LEU A 19 20.39 7.24 -7.08
CA LEU A 19 19.99 8.22 -6.08
C LEU A 19 21.16 8.61 -5.19
N SER A 20 21.13 9.86 -4.70
CA SER A 20 22.17 10.42 -3.83
C SER A 20 21.66 10.41 -2.37
N PHE A 21 22.01 9.36 -1.63
CA PHE A 21 21.63 9.19 -0.23
C PHE A 21 22.86 9.13 0.68
N ASN A 22 22.63 9.29 1.99
CA ASN A 22 23.64 8.96 2.99
C ASN A 22 23.98 7.46 2.88
N ALA A 23 25.26 7.14 2.73
CA ALA A 23 25.71 5.77 2.48
C ALA A 23 25.32 4.78 3.57
N ALA A 24 25.34 5.20 4.85
CA ALA A 24 24.96 4.33 5.96
C ALA A 24 23.47 3.98 5.94
N LEU A 25 22.61 4.94 5.57
CA LEU A 25 21.18 4.70 5.42
C LEU A 25 20.91 3.81 4.20
N VAL A 26 21.53 4.12 3.07
CA VAL A 26 21.30 3.38 1.81
C VAL A 26 21.72 1.91 1.94
N SER A 27 22.78 1.60 2.69
CA SER A 27 23.22 0.22 2.88
C SER A 27 22.18 -0.65 3.61
N LYS A 28 21.28 -0.04 4.37
CA LYS A 28 20.19 -0.73 5.08
C LYS A 28 18.85 -0.61 4.36
N LEU A 29 18.73 0.32 3.44
CA LEU A 29 17.48 0.65 2.79
C LEU A 29 17.08 -0.45 1.80
N ARG A 30 15.81 -0.82 1.83
CA ARG A 30 15.19 -1.71 0.85
C ARG A 30 14.05 -1.00 0.15
N ILE A 31 13.93 -1.26 -1.15
CA ILE A 31 12.82 -0.79 -1.97
C ILE A 31 12.24 -2.01 -2.69
N PHE A 32 10.94 -2.22 -2.53
CA PHE A 32 10.26 -3.33 -3.17
C PHE A 32 8.80 -2.99 -3.46
N LYS A 33 8.22 -3.73 -4.38
CA LYS A 33 6.80 -3.59 -4.72
C LYS A 33 5.99 -4.66 -4.02
N VAL A 34 4.82 -4.26 -3.50
CA VAL A 34 3.88 -5.15 -2.86
C VAL A 34 2.55 -5.10 -3.61
N LYS A 35 2.06 -6.25 -4.00
CA LYS A 35 0.73 -6.40 -4.58
C LYS A 35 -0.18 -7.02 -3.53
N VAL A 36 -1.28 -6.34 -3.24
CA VAL A 36 -2.28 -6.80 -2.30
C VAL A 36 -3.56 -7.12 -3.07
N THR A 37 -4.04 -8.34 -2.93
CA THR A 37 -5.30 -8.76 -3.56
C THR A 37 -6.30 -9.12 -2.47
N ALA A 38 -7.44 -8.47 -2.48
CA ALA A 38 -8.53 -8.81 -1.56
C ALA A 38 -9.15 -10.17 -1.95
N GLY A 39 -9.51 -10.96 -0.95
CA GLY A 39 -10.13 -12.26 -1.18
C GLY A 39 -11.55 -12.15 -1.76
N GLY A 40 -12.10 -13.27 -2.20
CA GLY A 40 -13.38 -13.31 -2.90
C GLY A 40 -14.60 -12.91 -2.09
N SER A 41 -14.49 -12.85 -0.77
CA SER A 41 -15.58 -12.43 0.14
C SER A 41 -15.21 -11.21 0.98
N ASP A 42 -14.10 -10.56 0.68
CA ASP A 42 -13.65 -9.42 1.47
C ASP A 42 -14.50 -8.19 1.27
N ALA A 43 -14.67 -7.45 2.36
CA ALA A 43 -15.38 -6.18 2.40
C ALA A 43 -14.55 -5.14 3.12
N TYR A 44 -14.73 -3.87 2.76
CA TYR A 44 -14.03 -2.77 3.39
C TYR A 44 -14.48 -2.60 4.85
N ALA A 45 -13.54 -2.34 5.73
CA ALA A 45 -13.80 -1.99 7.11
C ALA A 45 -13.48 -0.51 7.34
N THR A 46 -14.34 0.18 8.07
CA THR A 46 -14.10 1.58 8.46
C THR A 46 -12.73 1.73 9.12
N ASN A 47 -11.99 2.78 8.76
CA ASN A 47 -10.59 3.06 9.15
C ASN A 47 -9.56 2.17 8.49
N GLY A 48 -9.95 1.33 7.58
CA GLY A 48 -9.02 0.61 6.73
C GLY A 48 -8.98 -0.90 6.92
N VAL A 49 -8.37 -1.53 5.96
CA VAL A 49 -8.18 -2.99 5.88
C VAL A 49 -6.76 -3.32 6.28
N SER A 50 -6.59 -4.22 7.24
CA SER A 50 -5.26 -4.61 7.70
C SER A 50 -4.43 -5.26 6.60
N ALA A 51 -3.21 -4.75 6.39
CA ALA A 51 -2.26 -5.31 5.45
C ALA A 51 -0.84 -4.99 5.90
N ASP A 52 -0.05 -6.03 6.21
CA ASP A 52 1.36 -5.87 6.56
C ASP A 52 2.20 -5.83 5.28
N LEU A 53 2.63 -4.63 4.90
CA LEU A 53 3.47 -4.45 3.71
C LEU A 53 4.96 -4.67 3.98
N LYS A 54 5.35 -4.95 5.21
CA LYS A 54 6.75 -5.26 5.55
C LYS A 54 7.15 -6.67 5.13
N GLU A 55 6.23 -7.59 5.16
CA GLU A 55 6.40 -8.99 4.75
C GLU A 55 7.63 -9.71 5.35
N GLY A 56 8.03 -9.34 6.56
CA GLY A 56 9.23 -9.91 7.17
C GLY A 56 10.54 -9.49 6.52
N ARG A 57 10.51 -8.58 5.54
CA ARG A 57 11.71 -8.11 4.82
C ARG A 57 12.35 -6.90 5.46
N ILE A 58 11.55 -6.08 6.10
CA ILE A 58 11.96 -4.86 6.81
C ILE A 58 11.24 -4.80 8.14
N SER A 59 11.81 -4.05 9.09
CA SER A 59 11.18 -3.80 10.39
C SER A 59 10.58 -2.41 10.48
N THR A 60 11.04 -1.47 9.67
CA THR A 60 10.60 -0.08 9.70
C THR A 60 10.15 0.37 8.31
N LEU A 61 8.92 0.84 8.20
CA LEU A 61 8.40 1.48 6.99
C LEU A 61 8.85 2.95 6.98
N VAL A 62 9.56 3.36 5.94
CA VAL A 62 9.92 4.76 5.71
C VAL A 62 8.86 5.45 4.87
N SER A 63 8.49 4.84 3.77
CA SER A 63 7.49 5.40 2.85
C SER A 63 6.72 4.26 2.17
N VAL A 64 5.44 4.49 1.96
CA VAL A 64 4.58 3.60 1.16
C VAL A 64 3.86 4.47 0.14
N ILE A 65 4.08 4.19 -1.13
CA ILE A 65 3.52 4.95 -2.23
C ILE A 65 2.54 4.06 -2.98
N PRO A 66 1.23 4.38 -2.95
CA PRO A 66 0.27 3.66 -3.78
C PRO A 66 0.55 3.92 -5.26
N GLU A 67 0.70 2.85 -6.03
CA GLU A 67 1.01 2.95 -7.46
C GLU A 67 -0.17 2.58 -8.35
N PHE A 68 -0.94 1.57 -7.95
CA PHE A 68 -2.00 1.02 -8.79
C PHE A 68 -3.18 0.51 -7.96
N THR A 69 -4.36 0.72 -8.51
CA THR A 69 -5.59 0.04 -8.07
C THR A 69 -6.45 -0.25 -9.30
N ASP A 70 -7.08 -1.41 -9.33
CA ASP A 70 -7.99 -1.79 -10.42
C ASP A 70 -9.40 -1.26 -10.22
N SER A 71 -9.61 -0.34 -9.30
CA SER A 71 -10.89 0.29 -9.01
C SER A 71 -10.77 1.81 -9.05
N LEU A 72 -11.91 2.49 -8.97
CA LEU A 72 -11.99 3.96 -8.99
C LEU A 72 -11.74 4.59 -7.62
N TYR A 73 -11.12 3.86 -6.71
CA TYR A 73 -10.81 4.36 -5.37
C TYR A 73 -9.46 5.08 -5.35
N LYS A 74 -9.39 6.14 -4.54
CA LYS A 74 -8.12 6.67 -4.08
C LYS A 74 -7.65 5.79 -2.92
N VAL A 75 -6.38 5.39 -2.96
CA VAL A 75 -5.80 4.49 -1.97
C VAL A 75 -4.78 5.23 -1.13
N GLU A 76 -4.84 5.06 0.18
CA GLU A 76 -3.82 5.52 1.11
C GLU A 76 -3.41 4.38 2.04
N TYR A 77 -2.17 4.40 2.50
CA TYR A 77 -1.70 3.44 3.49
C TYR A 77 -1.39 4.13 4.80
N ASP A 78 -2.07 3.70 5.85
CA ASP A 78 -1.83 4.17 7.22
C ASP A 78 -0.69 3.35 7.83
N LYS A 79 0.51 3.92 7.86
CA LYS A 79 1.71 3.25 8.37
C LYS A 79 1.62 2.94 9.86
N ALA A 80 0.98 3.81 10.63
CA ALA A 80 0.91 3.65 12.09
C ALA A 80 0.06 2.45 12.49
N ASN A 81 -1.03 2.21 11.76
CA ASN A 81 -1.97 1.12 12.03
C ASN A 81 -1.86 -0.04 11.05
N GLU A 82 -0.98 0.07 10.05
CA GLU A 82 -0.76 -0.93 9.00
C GLU A 82 -2.06 -1.30 8.29
N LYS A 83 -2.76 -0.28 7.79
CA LYS A 83 -4.05 -0.45 7.12
C LYS A 83 -4.10 0.27 5.78
N ILE A 84 -4.78 -0.36 4.83
CA ILE A 84 -5.11 0.26 3.55
C ILE A 84 -6.44 0.99 3.71
N LYS A 85 -6.45 2.28 3.41
CA LYS A 85 -7.66 3.11 3.41
C LYS A 85 -8.09 3.42 2.00
N LEU A 86 -9.38 3.32 1.75
CA LEU A 86 -9.98 3.57 0.45
C LEU A 86 -10.93 4.78 0.52
N TYR A 87 -10.84 5.62 -0.50
CA TYR A 87 -11.68 6.81 -0.64
C TYR A 87 -12.32 6.81 -2.02
N SER A 88 -13.54 7.30 -2.10
CA SER A 88 -14.25 7.48 -3.35
C SER A 88 -14.84 8.87 -3.44
N VAL A 89 -15.08 9.33 -4.68
CA VAL A 89 -15.77 10.59 -4.95
C VAL A 89 -17.23 10.29 -5.17
N GLY A 90 -18.13 11.12 -4.64
CA GLY A 90 -19.55 11.04 -4.92
C GLY A 90 -19.84 11.31 -6.41
N GLY A 91 -21.06 11.01 -6.85
CA GLY A 91 -21.44 11.09 -8.25
C GLY A 91 -21.74 12.50 -8.76
N SER A 92 -21.69 13.54 -7.90
CA SER A 92 -22.04 14.91 -8.26
C SER A 92 -20.81 15.79 -8.43
N ALA A 93 -20.90 16.78 -9.31
CA ALA A 93 -19.82 17.75 -9.50
C ALA A 93 -19.56 18.53 -8.20
N GLY A 94 -18.28 18.67 -7.85
CA GLY A 94 -17.86 19.35 -6.62
C GLY A 94 -17.78 18.45 -5.39
N ASP A 95 -18.12 17.17 -5.52
CA ASP A 95 -17.95 16.20 -4.43
C ASP A 95 -16.47 16.00 -4.10
N VAL A 96 -16.18 15.81 -2.82
CA VAL A 96 -14.83 15.52 -2.34
C VAL A 96 -14.66 14.02 -2.11
N PHE A 97 -13.40 13.59 -1.98
CA PHE A 97 -13.11 12.21 -1.56
C PHE A 97 -13.62 11.98 -0.15
N ALA A 98 -14.34 10.89 0.03
CA ALA A 98 -14.81 10.42 1.33
C ALA A 98 -14.42 8.96 1.50
N GLU A 99 -14.16 8.56 2.75
CA GLU A 99 -13.83 7.16 3.03
C GLU A 99 -14.97 6.25 2.55
N VAL A 100 -14.59 5.13 1.96
CA VAL A 100 -15.53 4.12 1.50
C VAL A 100 -16.35 3.57 2.67
N ALA A 101 -17.63 3.38 2.46
CA ALA A 101 -18.53 2.90 3.51
C ALA A 101 -18.12 1.51 4.02
N ASN A 102 -18.33 1.29 5.31
CA ASN A 102 -18.14 -0.02 5.93
C ASN A 102 -18.95 -1.09 5.18
N THR A 103 -18.37 -2.27 5.05
CA THR A 103 -18.95 -3.43 4.34
C THR A 103 -19.08 -3.30 2.81
N THR A 104 -18.52 -2.24 2.20
CA THR A 104 -18.43 -2.16 0.74
C THR A 104 -17.61 -3.33 0.21
N ALA A 105 -18.14 -4.04 -0.78
CA ALA A 105 -17.47 -5.20 -1.36
C ALA A 105 -16.18 -4.75 -2.09
N ILE A 106 -15.06 -5.37 -1.74
CA ILE A 106 -13.76 -5.16 -2.38
C ILE A 106 -13.18 -6.48 -2.91
N ALA A 107 -14.00 -7.48 -3.06
CA ALA A 107 -13.61 -8.81 -3.50
C ALA A 107 -12.78 -8.75 -4.78
N ASN A 108 -11.64 -9.43 -4.76
CA ASN A 108 -10.72 -9.55 -5.89
C ASN A 108 -10.10 -8.23 -6.37
N LYS A 109 -10.27 -7.13 -5.64
CA LYS A 109 -9.61 -5.86 -5.97
C LYS A 109 -8.11 -5.97 -5.72
N VAL A 110 -7.33 -5.34 -6.59
CA VAL A 110 -5.86 -5.38 -6.55
C VAL A 110 -5.33 -3.99 -6.25
N PHE A 111 -4.38 -3.91 -5.32
CA PHE A 111 -3.70 -2.67 -4.94
C PHE A 111 -2.20 -2.93 -4.98
N GLU A 112 -1.45 -2.03 -5.59
CA GLU A 112 0.00 -2.15 -5.67
C GLU A 112 0.66 -0.95 -4.99
N PHE A 113 1.73 -1.23 -4.25
CA PHE A 113 2.46 -0.22 -3.49
C PHE A 113 3.96 -0.34 -3.75
N LEU A 114 4.62 0.81 -3.81
CA LEU A 114 6.07 0.88 -3.70
C LEU A 114 6.40 1.08 -2.22
N VAL A 115 7.18 0.18 -1.65
CA VAL A 115 7.52 0.18 -0.24
C VAL A 115 9.00 0.47 -0.05
N ILE A 116 9.31 1.41 0.82
CA ILE A 116 10.67 1.81 1.16
C ILE A 116 10.84 1.67 2.67
N GLY A 117 11.88 0.98 3.10
CA GLY A 117 12.13 0.78 4.51
C GLY A 117 13.45 0.06 4.82
N TYR A 118 13.62 -0.32 6.06
CA TYR A 118 14.82 -1.03 6.51
C TYR A 118 14.56 -1.92 7.73
#